data_6ab9c68fe49e19fbd70eab9b8866c13c
#
_entry.id   6ab9c68fe49e19fbd70eab9b8866c13c
#
_cell.length_a   1.000
_cell.length_b   1.000
_cell.length_c   1.000
_cell.angle_alpha   90.00
_cell.angle_beta   90.00
_cell.angle_gamma   90.00
#
_symmetry.space_group_name_H-M   'P 1'
#
loop_
_entity.id
_entity.type
_entity.pdbx_description
1 polymer ?
#
loop_
_entity_poly.entity_id
_entity_poly.type
_entity_poly.pdbx_seq_one_letter_code
_entity_poly.pdbx_strand_id
1 'polypeptide(L)'
;MPEFSHVASYNAPVENVWAWYDSPGAFRRIMPEWEGIRPIEAGALVNDATTRFRVQLGPLRPMWVARHYDVVAGEVFNDVMEKGPFGAWDHEHRFVSTGPDTSEIHDTIQWKLPFHPLTFWTAPFTVKGRMNQMFAYRTQRVQEDLKRIAMYSDQPKQRVLVSGSTGLIGMQLCAFLQAAGHHITRLVRPETTLPPDARNDACVKWNDQTGEVLEGSLEGFDTVIHLAGAGIGDKRWNAKRKALLK
;
A
#
# COMPACT_ATOMS: atom_id res chain seq x y z
N MET A 1 -16.63 16.09 -17.71
CA MET A 1 -16.46 15.87 -16.26
C MET A 1 -15.25 16.70 -15.83
N PRO A 2 -15.16 17.16 -14.59
CA PRO A 2 -13.91 17.71 -14.07
C PRO A 2 -12.78 16.69 -14.23
N GLU A 3 -11.56 17.21 -14.51
CA GLU A 3 -10.37 16.41 -14.70
C GLU A 3 -9.26 16.88 -13.76
N PHE A 4 -8.48 15.95 -13.31
CA PHE A 4 -7.26 16.17 -12.56
C PHE A 4 -6.14 15.39 -13.24
N SER A 5 -5.03 16.05 -13.52
CA SER A 5 -3.85 15.42 -14.11
C SER A 5 -2.64 15.66 -13.23
N HIS A 6 -1.77 14.65 -13.14
CA HIS A 6 -0.51 14.71 -12.42
C HIS A 6 0.57 13.97 -13.19
N VAL A 7 1.77 14.52 -13.25
CA VAL A 7 2.94 13.85 -13.83
C VAL A 7 3.96 13.64 -12.71
N ALA A 8 4.34 12.38 -12.50
CA ALA A 8 5.36 11.99 -11.56
C ALA A 8 6.59 11.49 -12.31
N SER A 9 7.75 12.14 -12.13
CA SER A 9 9.02 11.73 -12.76
C SER A 9 9.85 10.90 -11.80
N TYR A 10 10.48 9.84 -12.29
CA TYR A 10 11.28 8.89 -11.53
C TYR A 10 12.67 8.69 -12.15
N ASN A 11 13.70 8.60 -11.30
CA ASN A 11 15.05 8.23 -11.70
C ASN A 11 15.19 6.69 -11.66
N ALA A 12 14.42 6.03 -12.51
CA ALA A 12 14.39 4.58 -12.67
C ALA A 12 13.85 4.21 -14.04
N PRO A 13 14.27 3.07 -14.63
CA PRO A 13 13.65 2.51 -15.82
C PRO A 13 12.15 2.28 -15.61
N VAL A 14 11.37 2.43 -16.67
CA VAL A 14 9.90 2.29 -16.61
C VAL A 14 9.48 0.89 -16.14
N GLU A 15 10.24 -0.14 -16.48
CA GLU A 15 10.01 -1.52 -16.07
C GLU A 15 10.11 -1.68 -14.55
N ASN A 16 11.05 -0.97 -13.91
CA ASN A 16 11.21 -1.00 -12.46
C ASN A 16 10.06 -0.28 -11.75
N VAL A 17 9.58 0.81 -12.33
CA VAL A 17 8.41 1.53 -11.82
C VAL A 17 7.15 0.67 -11.95
N TRP A 18 6.95 0.04 -13.11
CA TRP A 18 5.84 -0.90 -13.31
C TRP A 18 5.89 -2.05 -12.31
N ALA A 19 7.04 -2.73 -12.19
CA ALA A 19 7.22 -3.86 -11.27
C ALA A 19 6.94 -3.46 -9.80
N TRP A 20 7.28 -2.23 -9.42
CA TRP A 20 6.95 -1.70 -8.12
C TRP A 20 5.44 -1.57 -7.93
N TYR A 21 4.72 -1.01 -8.92
CA TYR A 21 3.26 -0.84 -8.87
C TYR A 21 2.50 -2.16 -8.90
N ASP A 22 3.01 -3.15 -9.64
CA ASP A 22 2.43 -4.50 -9.72
C ASP A 22 2.70 -5.38 -8.49
N SER A 23 3.49 -4.88 -7.53
CA SER A 23 3.82 -5.62 -6.33
C SER A 23 2.67 -5.65 -5.31
N PRO A 24 2.54 -6.73 -4.52
CA PRO A 24 1.49 -6.83 -3.48
C PRO A 24 1.55 -5.71 -2.43
N GLY A 25 2.73 -5.14 -2.20
CA GLY A 25 2.95 -4.06 -1.22
C GLY A 25 2.57 -2.67 -1.73
N ALA A 26 2.51 -2.45 -3.05
CA ALA A 26 2.38 -1.14 -3.67
C ALA A 26 1.19 -0.33 -3.16
N PHE A 27 0.00 -0.94 -3.17
CA PHE A 27 -1.23 -0.25 -2.77
C PHE A 27 -1.13 0.36 -1.36
N ARG A 28 -0.60 -0.40 -0.39
CA ARG A 28 -0.39 0.11 0.98
C ARG A 28 0.64 1.23 1.02
N ARG A 29 1.68 1.14 0.21
CA ARG A 29 2.77 2.13 0.16
C ARG A 29 2.33 3.47 -0.41
N ILE A 30 1.45 3.50 -1.40
CA ILE A 30 0.96 4.73 -2.04
C ILE A 30 -0.19 5.40 -1.27
N MET A 31 -0.75 4.75 -0.25
CA MET A 31 -1.84 5.32 0.55
C MET A 31 -1.30 6.06 1.77
N PRO A 32 -1.47 7.41 1.83
CA PRO A 32 -1.04 8.18 2.99
C PRO A 32 -1.88 7.85 4.22
N GLU A 33 -1.24 7.71 5.37
CA GLU A 33 -1.93 7.37 6.64
C GLU A 33 -3.00 8.42 7.04
N TRP A 34 -2.79 9.71 6.70
CA TRP A 34 -3.75 10.77 7.02
C TRP A 34 -5.05 10.71 6.21
N GLU A 35 -5.07 9.97 5.11
CA GLU A 35 -6.30 9.76 4.34
C GLU A 35 -7.28 8.80 5.02
N GLY A 36 -6.83 8.09 6.06
CA GLY A 36 -7.64 7.11 6.78
C GLY A 36 -8.14 5.98 5.91
N ILE A 37 -7.41 5.70 4.81
CA ILE A 37 -7.73 4.61 3.89
C ILE A 37 -7.39 3.29 4.57
N ARG A 38 -8.35 2.36 4.52
CA ARG A 38 -8.17 1.00 5.06
C ARG A 38 -8.29 0.00 3.93
N PRO A 39 -7.15 -0.53 3.45
CA PRO A 39 -7.15 -1.60 2.46
C PRO A 39 -7.94 -2.81 2.93
N ILE A 40 -8.68 -3.45 2.03
CA ILE A 40 -9.39 -4.70 2.27
C ILE A 40 -8.84 -5.76 1.32
N GLU A 41 -8.61 -5.37 0.08
CA GLU A 41 -8.08 -6.24 -0.95
C GLU A 41 -7.38 -5.37 -1.98
N ALA A 42 -6.14 -5.70 -2.31
CA ALA A 42 -5.44 -5.12 -3.43
C ALA A 42 -5.52 -6.10 -4.61
N GLY A 43 -6.16 -5.68 -5.69
CA GLY A 43 -6.20 -6.44 -6.93
C GLY A 43 -4.84 -6.43 -7.62
N ALA A 44 -4.50 -7.52 -8.31
CA ALA A 44 -3.38 -7.53 -9.24
C ALA A 44 -3.62 -6.56 -10.40
N LEU A 45 -2.58 -6.10 -11.07
CA LEU A 45 -2.70 -5.25 -12.26
C LEU A 45 -3.05 -6.11 -13.50
N VAL A 46 -4.25 -6.65 -13.49
CA VAL A 46 -4.85 -7.40 -14.60
C VAL A 46 -6.29 -6.96 -14.83
N ASN A 47 -6.79 -7.12 -16.05
CA ASN A 47 -8.16 -6.76 -16.38
C ASN A 47 -9.16 -7.49 -15.48
N ASP A 48 -10.21 -6.78 -15.10
CA ASP A 48 -11.31 -7.23 -14.23
C ASP A 48 -10.94 -7.54 -12.77
N ALA A 49 -9.66 -7.38 -12.37
CA ALA A 49 -9.30 -7.43 -10.97
C ALA A 49 -9.89 -6.25 -10.21
N THR A 50 -10.26 -6.48 -8.95
CA THR A 50 -10.86 -5.44 -8.11
C THR A 50 -9.97 -5.09 -6.92
N THR A 51 -9.83 -3.80 -6.67
CA THR A 51 -9.22 -3.26 -5.46
C THR A 51 -10.32 -2.71 -4.55
N ARG A 52 -10.31 -3.12 -3.28
CA ARG A 52 -11.34 -2.76 -2.29
C ARG A 52 -10.72 -2.12 -1.07
N PHE A 53 -11.27 -0.99 -0.66
CA PHE A 53 -10.81 -0.29 0.55
C PHE A 53 -11.94 0.58 1.14
N ARG A 54 -11.76 1.03 2.37
CA ARG A 54 -12.63 2.04 2.97
C ARG A 54 -11.92 3.38 3.00
N VAL A 55 -12.65 4.44 2.67
CA VAL A 55 -12.16 5.83 2.76
C VAL A 55 -12.78 6.52 3.97
N GLN A 56 -12.02 7.42 4.61
CA GLN A 56 -12.54 8.21 5.71
C GLN A 56 -13.17 9.50 5.18
N LEU A 57 -14.49 9.65 5.35
CA LEU A 57 -15.24 10.87 5.02
C LEU A 57 -15.97 11.39 6.27
N GLY A 58 -15.28 12.22 7.06
CA GLY A 58 -15.79 12.65 8.37
C GLY A 58 -16.07 11.43 9.26
N PRO A 59 -17.28 11.25 9.80
CA PRO A 59 -17.64 10.07 10.62
C PRO A 59 -17.90 8.82 9.79
N LEU A 60 -18.10 8.95 8.49
CA LEU A 60 -18.47 7.83 7.59
C LEU A 60 -17.23 7.12 7.05
N ARG A 61 -17.39 5.84 6.75
CA ARG A 61 -16.35 5.00 6.13
C ARG A 61 -16.92 4.19 4.96
N PRO A 62 -17.35 4.87 3.87
CA PRO A 62 -17.86 4.16 2.71
C PRO A 62 -16.82 3.20 2.12
N MET A 63 -17.35 2.13 1.53
CA MET A 63 -16.57 1.20 0.74
C MET A 63 -16.25 1.85 -0.61
N TRP A 64 -15.01 1.68 -1.06
CA TRP A 64 -14.57 1.93 -2.41
C TRP A 64 -14.28 0.60 -3.09
N VAL A 65 -14.81 0.38 -4.26
CA VAL A 65 -14.51 -0.75 -5.13
C VAL A 65 -14.08 -0.17 -6.48
N ALA A 66 -12.83 -0.41 -6.85
CA ALA A 66 -12.28 -0.06 -8.15
C ALA A 66 -12.03 -1.36 -8.94
N ARG A 67 -12.36 -1.36 -10.21
CA ARG A 67 -12.05 -2.44 -11.14
C ARG A 67 -11.01 -1.97 -12.15
N HIS A 68 -9.98 -2.78 -12.35
CA HIS A 68 -8.96 -2.52 -13.35
C HIS A 68 -9.45 -2.90 -14.75
N TYR A 69 -9.07 -2.11 -15.75
CA TYR A 69 -9.40 -2.37 -17.14
C TYR A 69 -8.33 -1.79 -18.08
N ASP A 70 -8.31 -2.27 -19.33
CA ASP A 70 -7.34 -1.88 -20.38
C ASP A 70 -5.89 -1.91 -19.86
N VAL A 71 -5.55 -2.98 -19.14
CA VAL A 71 -4.22 -3.19 -18.59
C VAL A 71 -3.29 -3.69 -19.68
N VAL A 72 -2.25 -2.92 -19.97
CA VAL A 72 -1.12 -3.29 -20.84
C VAL A 72 0.16 -3.21 -19.99
N ALA A 73 0.76 -4.36 -19.73
CA ALA A 73 1.91 -4.47 -18.84
C ALA A 73 3.06 -3.56 -19.28
N GLY A 74 3.58 -2.76 -18.35
CA GLY A 74 4.66 -1.80 -18.61
C GLY A 74 4.22 -0.48 -19.23
N GLU A 75 2.96 -0.33 -19.65
CA GLU A 75 2.50 0.83 -20.41
C GLU A 75 1.35 1.58 -19.71
N VAL A 76 0.28 0.88 -19.36
CA VAL A 76 -0.94 1.53 -18.86
C VAL A 76 -1.79 0.57 -18.04
N PHE A 77 -2.44 1.08 -17.02
CA PHE A 77 -3.63 0.48 -16.44
C PHE A 77 -4.62 1.56 -16.04
N ASN A 78 -5.90 1.20 -16.06
CA ASN A 78 -6.98 2.07 -15.65
C ASN A 78 -7.74 1.44 -14.48
N ASP A 79 -8.33 2.29 -13.64
CA ASP A 79 -9.27 1.85 -12.62
C ASP A 79 -10.54 2.71 -12.65
N VAL A 80 -11.68 2.04 -12.71
CA VAL A 80 -13.00 2.65 -12.64
C VAL A 80 -13.66 2.32 -11.31
N MET A 81 -14.22 3.33 -10.66
CA MET A 81 -14.99 3.12 -9.43
C MET A 81 -16.36 2.50 -9.74
N GLU A 82 -16.55 1.25 -9.34
CA GLU A 82 -17.86 0.57 -9.40
C GLU A 82 -18.75 0.91 -8.21
N LYS A 83 -18.13 1.15 -7.05
CA LYS A 83 -18.83 1.56 -5.83
C LYS A 83 -17.95 2.52 -5.04
N GLY A 84 -18.52 3.63 -4.60
CA GLY A 84 -17.76 4.60 -3.83
C GLY A 84 -18.53 5.88 -3.52
N PRO A 85 -17.87 6.88 -2.97
CA PRO A 85 -18.50 8.14 -2.54
C PRO A 85 -18.67 9.17 -3.67
N PHE A 86 -18.10 8.93 -4.85
CA PHE A 86 -18.25 9.82 -6.01
C PHE A 86 -19.44 9.38 -6.87
N GLY A 87 -19.93 10.26 -7.72
CA GLY A 87 -20.93 9.94 -8.74
C GLY A 87 -20.31 9.22 -9.95
N ALA A 88 -19.03 9.49 -10.22
CA ALA A 88 -18.18 8.75 -11.15
C ALA A 88 -16.71 9.01 -10.78
N TRP A 89 -15.86 8.04 -11.09
CA TRP A 89 -14.41 8.13 -10.98
C TRP A 89 -13.81 7.17 -11.97
N ASP A 90 -12.90 7.67 -12.80
CA ASP A 90 -12.16 6.93 -13.79
C ASP A 90 -10.72 7.44 -13.78
N HIS A 91 -9.74 6.56 -13.65
CA HIS A 91 -8.36 6.91 -13.44
C HIS A 91 -7.44 6.11 -14.37
N GLU A 92 -6.76 6.81 -15.27
CA GLU A 92 -5.70 6.26 -16.09
C GLU A 92 -4.34 6.47 -15.42
N HIS A 93 -3.52 5.42 -15.40
CA HIS A 93 -2.10 5.43 -15.05
C HIS A 93 -1.29 5.05 -16.28
N ARG A 94 -0.62 5.99 -16.90
CA ARG A 94 0.21 5.76 -18.08
C ARG A 94 1.68 5.87 -17.73
N PHE A 95 2.43 4.80 -18.02
CA PHE A 95 3.87 4.69 -17.77
C PHE A 95 4.63 5.05 -19.05
N VAL A 96 5.57 5.98 -18.95
CA VAL A 96 6.29 6.52 -20.09
C VAL A 96 7.79 6.45 -19.80
N SER A 97 8.55 5.78 -20.68
CA SER A 97 10.01 5.86 -20.65
C SER A 97 10.45 7.21 -21.18
N THR A 98 11.27 7.94 -20.43
CA THR A 98 11.87 9.23 -20.84
C THR A 98 13.37 9.11 -21.08
N GLY A 99 13.94 7.94 -20.83
CA GLY A 99 15.34 7.58 -21.04
C GLY A 99 15.63 6.20 -20.48
N PRO A 100 16.85 5.69 -20.64
CA PRO A 100 17.20 4.33 -20.17
C PRO A 100 17.02 4.16 -18.65
N ASP A 101 17.26 5.22 -17.88
CA ASP A 101 17.21 5.22 -16.41
C ASP A 101 16.19 6.22 -15.86
N THR A 102 15.27 6.71 -16.71
CA THR A 102 14.26 7.70 -16.31
C THR A 102 12.91 7.38 -16.90
N SER A 103 11.86 7.66 -16.13
CA SER A 103 10.49 7.42 -16.54
C SER A 103 9.52 8.39 -15.89
N GLU A 104 8.31 8.43 -16.39
CA GLU A 104 7.21 9.20 -15.85
C GLU A 104 5.96 8.34 -15.70
N ILE A 105 5.13 8.68 -14.72
CA ILE A 105 3.74 8.24 -14.69
C ILE A 105 2.87 9.47 -14.94
N HIS A 106 2.01 9.37 -15.94
CA HIS A 106 0.97 10.34 -16.22
C HIS A 106 -0.35 9.82 -15.67
N ASP A 107 -0.81 10.42 -14.60
CA ASP A 107 -2.10 10.11 -13.97
C ASP A 107 -3.16 11.08 -14.52
N THR A 108 -4.28 10.54 -15.00
CA THR A 108 -5.44 11.33 -15.45
C THR A 108 -6.70 10.80 -14.78
N ILE A 109 -7.34 11.65 -13.97
CA ILE A 109 -8.55 11.28 -13.24
C ILE A 109 -9.72 12.10 -13.73
N GLN A 110 -10.74 11.43 -14.24
CA GLN A 110 -12.03 12.02 -14.52
C GLN A 110 -13.01 11.67 -13.39
N TRP A 111 -13.63 12.66 -12.83
CA TRP A 111 -14.48 12.44 -11.64
C TRP A 111 -15.75 13.27 -11.65
N LYS A 112 -16.74 12.85 -10.86
CA LYS A 112 -18.00 13.54 -10.65
C LYS A 112 -18.41 13.41 -9.19
N LEU A 113 -18.76 14.52 -8.56
CA LEU A 113 -19.33 14.46 -7.19
C LEU A 113 -20.74 13.90 -7.22
N PRO A 114 -21.18 13.26 -6.13
CA PRO A 114 -22.59 12.90 -5.98
C PRO A 114 -23.44 14.16 -5.96
N PHE A 115 -24.71 14.03 -6.37
CA PHE A 115 -25.70 15.14 -6.44
C PHE A 115 -25.27 16.31 -7.35
N HIS A 116 -24.43 16.06 -8.36
CA HIS A 116 -24.15 17.03 -9.43
C HIS A 116 -25.47 17.45 -10.12
N PRO A 117 -25.74 18.76 -10.39
CA PRO A 117 -24.77 19.88 -10.35
C PRO A 117 -24.66 20.64 -9.02
N LEU A 118 -25.43 20.30 -7.99
CA LEU A 118 -25.48 21.06 -6.73
C LEU A 118 -24.14 21.13 -6.01
N THR A 119 -23.27 20.11 -6.15
CA THR A 119 -21.97 20.01 -5.49
C THR A 119 -20.81 20.55 -6.33
N PHE A 120 -21.05 20.95 -7.58
CA PHE A 120 -20.00 21.39 -8.53
C PHE A 120 -19.15 22.56 -7.99
N TRP A 121 -19.78 23.51 -7.31
CA TRP A 121 -19.11 24.73 -6.81
C TRP A 121 -18.10 24.48 -5.70
N THR A 122 -18.24 23.41 -4.92
CA THR A 122 -17.34 23.09 -3.81
C THR A 122 -16.15 22.23 -4.24
N ALA A 123 -16.28 21.56 -5.37
CA ALA A 123 -15.35 20.56 -5.89
C ALA A 123 -13.89 21.08 -6.10
N PRO A 124 -13.64 22.25 -6.71
CA PRO A 124 -12.28 22.70 -6.98
C PRO A 124 -11.47 22.93 -5.71
N PHE A 125 -12.10 23.35 -4.62
CA PHE A 125 -11.42 23.72 -3.39
C PHE A 125 -11.18 22.53 -2.46
N THR A 126 -12.09 21.55 -2.45
CA THR A 126 -12.03 20.44 -1.49
C THR A 126 -11.34 19.19 -2.07
N VAL A 127 -11.57 18.88 -3.33
CA VAL A 127 -11.06 17.65 -3.98
C VAL A 127 -9.67 17.88 -4.56
N LYS A 128 -9.46 18.93 -5.36
CA LYS A 128 -8.20 19.16 -6.07
C LYS A 128 -7.00 19.35 -5.13
N GLY A 129 -7.17 20.11 -4.04
CA GLY A 129 -6.10 20.32 -3.05
C GLY A 129 -5.67 19.00 -2.39
N ARG A 130 -6.66 18.17 -2.03
CA ARG A 130 -6.41 16.87 -1.42
C ARG A 130 -5.75 15.89 -2.39
N MET A 131 -6.17 15.87 -3.66
CA MET A 131 -5.51 15.10 -4.72
C MET A 131 -4.05 15.52 -4.87
N ASN A 132 -3.75 16.83 -4.97
CA ASN A 132 -2.37 17.30 -5.08
C ASN A 132 -1.48 16.80 -3.94
N GLN A 133 -1.96 16.86 -2.69
CA GLN A 133 -1.21 16.36 -1.54
C GLN A 133 -0.99 14.85 -1.61
N MET A 134 -2.01 14.10 -1.99
CA MET A 134 -1.94 12.65 -2.12
C MET A 134 -0.95 12.24 -3.22
N PHE A 135 -1.00 12.88 -4.39
CA PHE A 135 -0.10 12.56 -5.50
C PHE A 135 1.33 13.00 -5.21
N ALA A 136 1.56 14.14 -4.56
CA ALA A 136 2.89 14.54 -4.09
C ALA A 136 3.49 13.50 -3.13
N TYR A 137 2.70 13.00 -2.18
CA TYR A 137 3.12 11.91 -1.29
C TYR A 137 3.45 10.63 -2.06
N ARG A 138 2.59 10.22 -3.01
CA ARG A 138 2.81 9.02 -3.85
C ARG A 138 4.11 9.12 -4.62
N THR A 139 4.32 10.24 -5.33
CA THR A 139 5.55 10.48 -6.09
C THR A 139 6.78 10.35 -5.21
N GLN A 140 6.80 11.05 -4.07
CA GLN A 140 7.92 10.97 -3.14
C GLN A 140 8.14 9.55 -2.61
N ARG A 141 7.06 8.85 -2.23
CA ARG A 141 7.14 7.50 -1.68
C ARG A 141 7.70 6.50 -2.67
N VAL A 142 7.22 6.51 -3.90
CA VAL A 142 7.69 5.64 -4.98
C VAL A 142 9.15 5.94 -5.30
N GLN A 143 9.52 7.22 -5.46
CA GLN A 143 10.91 7.63 -5.72
C GLN A 143 11.87 7.15 -4.62
N GLU A 144 11.49 7.28 -3.35
CA GLU A 144 12.29 6.84 -2.21
C GLU A 144 12.44 5.31 -2.16
N ASP A 145 11.37 4.58 -2.47
CA ASP A 145 11.39 3.13 -2.51
C ASP A 145 12.25 2.62 -3.68
N LEU A 146 12.06 3.14 -4.89
CA LEU A 146 12.87 2.79 -6.06
C LEU A 146 14.36 3.07 -5.84
N LYS A 147 14.69 4.23 -5.25
CA LYS A 147 16.07 4.57 -4.89
C LYS A 147 16.68 3.53 -3.95
N ARG A 148 15.95 3.11 -2.91
CA ARG A 148 16.44 2.08 -1.97
C ARG A 148 16.57 0.72 -2.62
N ILE A 149 15.61 0.34 -3.47
CA ILE A 149 15.65 -0.93 -4.22
C ILE A 149 16.85 -0.97 -5.15
N ALA A 150 17.14 0.13 -5.85
CA ALA A 150 18.28 0.24 -6.75
C ALA A 150 19.64 0.10 -6.03
N MET A 151 19.76 0.60 -4.80
CA MET A 151 20.99 0.46 -4.00
C MET A 151 21.38 -0.98 -3.69
N TYR A 152 20.45 -1.93 -3.80
CA TYR A 152 20.64 -3.35 -3.49
C TYR A 152 20.18 -4.26 -4.63
N SER A 153 20.17 -3.73 -5.87
CA SER A 153 19.68 -4.46 -7.06
C SER A 153 20.46 -5.72 -7.36
N ASP A 154 21.76 -5.74 -7.05
CA ASP A 154 22.70 -6.87 -7.24
C ASP A 154 22.58 -7.93 -6.13
N GLN A 155 21.84 -7.65 -5.05
CA GLN A 155 21.64 -8.62 -3.98
C GLN A 155 20.47 -9.56 -4.30
N PRO A 156 20.57 -10.84 -3.94
CA PRO A 156 19.48 -11.79 -4.18
C PRO A 156 18.23 -11.41 -3.36
N LYS A 157 17.07 -11.74 -3.92
CA LYS A 157 15.81 -11.60 -3.17
C LYS A 157 15.80 -12.61 -2.03
N GLN A 158 15.37 -12.17 -0.87
CA GLN A 158 15.43 -12.91 0.39
C GLN A 158 14.08 -13.44 0.81
N ARG A 159 14.10 -14.55 1.55
CA ARG A 159 12.98 -15.05 2.35
C ARG A 159 13.08 -14.43 3.74
N VAL A 160 12.16 -13.54 4.09
CA VAL A 160 12.23 -12.73 5.31
C VAL A 160 11.11 -13.12 6.26
N LEU A 161 11.46 -13.51 7.48
CA LEU A 161 10.51 -13.75 8.58
C LEU A 161 10.37 -12.47 9.41
N VAL A 162 9.14 -11.99 9.60
CA VAL A 162 8.89 -10.72 10.30
C VAL A 162 7.93 -10.94 11.47
N SER A 163 8.40 -10.73 12.71
CA SER A 163 7.53 -10.63 13.88
C SER A 163 7.04 -9.20 14.09
N GLY A 164 5.89 -9.01 14.77
CA GLY A 164 5.28 -7.68 14.90
C GLY A 164 4.83 -7.07 13.57
N SER A 165 4.64 -7.90 12.56
CA SER A 165 4.30 -7.55 11.19
C SER A 165 2.92 -6.89 11.02
N THR A 166 2.06 -6.92 12.05
CA THR A 166 0.75 -6.25 12.08
C THR A 166 0.77 -4.88 12.79
N GLY A 167 1.91 -4.50 13.37
CA GLY A 167 2.13 -3.19 13.96
C GLY A 167 2.38 -2.10 12.92
N LEU A 168 2.41 -0.83 13.37
CA LEU A 168 2.59 0.34 12.50
C LEU A 168 3.83 0.22 11.59
N ILE A 169 4.99 -0.07 12.19
CA ILE A 169 6.25 -0.22 11.44
C ILE A 169 6.22 -1.51 10.61
N GLY A 170 5.77 -2.62 11.21
CA GLY A 170 5.78 -3.93 10.57
C GLY A 170 4.94 -4.00 9.30
N MET A 171 3.77 -3.38 9.28
CA MET A 171 2.92 -3.34 8.08
C MET A 171 3.59 -2.58 6.94
N GLN A 172 4.18 -1.41 7.20
CA GLN A 172 4.86 -0.61 6.19
C GLN A 172 6.16 -1.28 5.70
N LEU A 173 6.89 -1.93 6.62
CA LEU A 173 8.10 -2.68 6.27
C LEU A 173 7.78 -3.90 5.40
N CYS A 174 6.78 -4.70 5.76
CA CYS A 174 6.35 -5.84 4.93
C CYS A 174 5.94 -5.38 3.52
N ALA A 175 5.14 -4.31 3.42
CA ALA A 175 4.73 -3.76 2.13
C ALA A 175 5.93 -3.27 1.30
N PHE A 176 6.92 -2.60 1.92
CA PHE A 176 8.15 -2.18 1.23
C PHE A 176 8.97 -3.38 0.75
N LEU A 177 9.18 -4.39 1.60
CA LEU A 177 9.94 -5.58 1.25
C LEU A 177 9.27 -6.38 0.12
N GLN A 178 7.92 -6.46 0.12
CA GLN A 178 7.16 -7.05 -0.98
C GLN A 178 7.35 -6.25 -2.28
N ALA A 179 7.29 -4.91 -2.21
CA ALA A 179 7.54 -4.04 -3.35
C ALA A 179 8.99 -4.14 -3.86
N ALA A 180 9.93 -4.48 -2.99
CA ALA A 180 11.32 -4.77 -3.35
C ALA A 180 11.53 -6.20 -3.89
N GLY A 181 10.47 -7.02 -3.95
CA GLY A 181 10.50 -8.38 -4.49
C GLY A 181 10.98 -9.46 -3.50
N HIS A 182 11.06 -9.16 -2.20
CA HIS A 182 11.36 -10.17 -1.19
C HIS A 182 10.14 -11.02 -0.84
N HIS A 183 10.36 -12.26 -0.41
CA HIS A 183 9.32 -13.18 0.04
C HIS A 183 9.11 -13.04 1.54
N ILE A 184 7.94 -12.54 1.95
CA ILE A 184 7.63 -12.24 3.34
C ILE A 184 6.81 -13.37 3.97
N THR A 185 7.25 -13.85 5.13
CA THR A 185 6.48 -14.69 6.02
C THR A 185 6.27 -13.96 7.34
N ARG A 186 5.04 -13.93 7.84
CA ARG A 186 4.70 -13.24 9.08
C ARG A 186 4.77 -14.20 10.25
N LEU A 187 5.57 -13.87 11.26
CA LEU A 187 5.59 -14.60 12.54
C LEU A 187 4.53 -13.97 13.46
N VAL A 188 3.45 -14.72 13.72
CA VAL A 188 2.27 -14.19 14.40
C VAL A 188 1.82 -15.11 15.53
N ARG A 189 1.14 -14.54 16.53
CA ARG A 189 0.48 -15.33 17.57
C ARG A 189 -0.74 -16.04 17.00
N PRO A 190 -1.18 -17.18 17.59
CA PRO A 190 -2.29 -17.98 17.06
C PRO A 190 -3.58 -17.19 16.89
N GLU A 191 -3.88 -16.29 17.83
CA GLU A 191 -5.07 -15.45 17.83
C GLU A 191 -4.97 -14.21 16.93
N THR A 192 -3.80 -13.97 16.30
CA THR A 192 -3.61 -12.79 15.45
C THR A 192 -4.41 -12.93 14.15
N THR A 193 -5.30 -12.00 13.92
CA THR A 193 -5.95 -11.82 12.62
C THR A 193 -5.08 -10.89 11.76
N LEU A 194 -4.64 -11.36 10.61
CA LEU A 194 -3.92 -10.53 9.66
C LEU A 194 -4.81 -9.42 9.10
N PRO A 195 -4.24 -8.25 8.76
CA PRO A 195 -4.97 -7.22 8.04
C PRO A 195 -5.59 -7.79 6.74
N PRO A 196 -6.75 -7.30 6.31
CA PRO A 196 -7.46 -7.89 5.17
C PRO A 196 -6.64 -7.95 3.87
N ASP A 197 -5.79 -6.96 3.61
CA ASP A 197 -4.89 -6.89 2.47
C ASP A 197 -3.63 -7.80 2.60
N ALA A 198 -3.40 -8.35 3.78
CA ALA A 198 -2.31 -9.29 4.06
C ALA A 198 -2.83 -10.69 4.45
N ARG A 199 -4.14 -10.95 4.30
CA ARG A 199 -4.76 -12.22 4.75
C ARG A 199 -4.22 -13.47 4.06
N ASN A 200 -3.67 -13.30 2.86
CA ASN A 200 -3.09 -14.39 2.07
C ASN A 200 -1.56 -14.49 2.22
N ASP A 201 -0.93 -13.61 3.02
CA ASP A 201 0.50 -13.71 3.28
C ASP A 201 0.82 -14.99 4.03
N ALA A 202 1.95 -15.60 3.69
CA ALA A 202 2.47 -16.74 4.43
C ALA A 202 2.69 -16.36 5.90
N CYS A 203 2.35 -17.28 6.82
CA CYS A 203 2.58 -17.05 8.25
C CYS A 203 3.07 -18.29 8.96
N VAL A 204 3.85 -18.05 10.01
CA VAL A 204 4.27 -19.02 11.01
C VAL A 204 3.62 -18.61 12.32
N LYS A 205 2.97 -19.56 13.02
CA LYS A 205 2.32 -19.33 14.30
C LYS A 205 3.22 -19.76 15.45
N TRP A 206 3.38 -18.90 16.44
CA TRP A 206 4.23 -19.13 17.59
C TRP A 206 3.59 -18.62 18.88
N ASN A 207 3.98 -19.24 19.99
CA ASN A 207 3.65 -18.75 21.32
C ASN A 207 4.73 -17.77 21.80
N ASP A 208 4.40 -16.49 21.91
CA ASP A 208 5.34 -15.44 22.32
C ASP A 208 5.75 -15.50 23.80
N GLN A 209 5.09 -16.31 24.62
CA GLN A 209 5.43 -16.53 26.04
C GLN A 209 6.41 -17.69 26.23
N THR A 210 6.24 -18.77 25.48
CA THR A 210 7.10 -19.96 25.57
C THR A 210 8.19 -20.01 24.50
N GLY A 211 8.05 -19.24 23.43
CA GLY A 211 8.92 -19.30 22.25
C GLY A 211 8.63 -20.51 21.34
N GLU A 212 7.63 -21.31 21.67
CA GLU A 212 7.28 -22.50 20.90
C GLU A 212 6.62 -22.15 19.57
N VAL A 213 7.10 -22.79 18.49
CA VAL A 213 6.46 -22.71 17.16
C VAL A 213 5.32 -23.71 17.12
N LEU A 214 4.09 -23.21 16.91
CA LEU A 214 2.88 -24.02 16.93
C LEU A 214 2.47 -24.52 15.55
N GLU A 215 2.74 -23.74 14.52
CA GLU A 215 2.40 -24.07 13.13
C GLU A 215 3.40 -23.41 12.19
N GLY A 216 3.93 -24.18 11.25
CA GLY A 216 4.97 -23.75 10.30
C GLY A 216 6.37 -24.10 10.79
N SER A 217 7.37 -23.45 10.20
CA SER A 217 8.79 -23.67 10.50
C SER A 217 9.54 -22.35 10.55
N LEU A 218 10.60 -22.29 11.34
CA LEU A 218 11.57 -21.18 11.36
C LEU A 218 12.76 -21.44 10.42
N GLU A 219 12.79 -22.59 9.74
CA GLU A 219 13.88 -22.96 8.86
C GLU A 219 13.75 -22.34 7.45
N GLY A 220 14.89 -22.12 6.83
CA GLY A 220 14.99 -21.69 5.44
C GLY A 220 14.69 -20.20 5.20
N PHE A 221 14.80 -19.35 6.21
CA PHE A 221 14.78 -17.89 6.06
C PHE A 221 16.21 -17.35 5.97
N ASP A 222 16.40 -16.37 5.10
CA ASP A 222 17.68 -15.67 4.94
C ASP A 222 17.83 -14.56 5.99
N THR A 223 16.71 -13.97 6.40
CA THR A 223 16.66 -12.86 7.36
C THR A 223 15.47 -12.98 8.30
N VAL A 224 15.69 -12.67 9.57
CA VAL A 224 14.64 -12.55 10.58
C VAL A 224 14.62 -11.12 11.12
N ILE A 225 13.44 -10.47 11.05
CA ILE A 225 13.22 -9.12 11.57
C ILE A 225 12.25 -9.19 12.74
N HIS A 226 12.74 -8.86 13.94
CA HIS A 226 11.94 -8.89 15.15
C HIS A 226 11.47 -7.50 15.54
N LEU A 227 10.18 -7.20 15.32
CA LEU A 227 9.50 -5.96 15.69
C LEU A 227 8.40 -6.17 16.73
N ALA A 228 8.22 -7.42 17.21
CA ALA A 228 7.23 -7.68 18.22
C ALA A 228 7.66 -7.08 19.57
N GLY A 229 6.71 -6.46 20.22
CA GLY A 229 6.92 -5.85 21.53
C GLY A 229 5.64 -5.20 22.03
N ALA A 230 5.62 -4.86 23.33
CA ALA A 230 4.50 -4.14 23.90
C ALA A 230 4.54 -2.67 23.46
N GLY A 231 3.46 -2.18 22.83
CA GLY A 231 3.39 -0.80 22.35
C GLY A 231 3.54 0.23 23.47
N ILE A 232 4.47 1.15 23.35
CA ILE A 232 4.79 2.15 24.40
C ILE A 232 3.58 3.05 24.70
N GLY A 233 2.80 3.38 23.68
CA GLY A 233 1.65 4.28 23.76
C GLY A 233 0.30 3.63 24.07
N ASP A 234 0.20 2.31 24.15
CA ASP A 234 -1.10 1.60 24.20
C ASP A 234 -1.87 1.79 25.51
N LYS A 235 -1.19 2.05 26.60
CA LYS A 235 -1.78 2.16 27.96
C LYS A 235 -1.03 3.18 28.80
N ARG A 236 -1.74 3.70 29.84
CA ARG A 236 -1.12 4.58 30.84
C ARG A 236 0.08 3.90 31.52
N TRP A 237 1.17 4.61 31.71
CA TRP A 237 2.39 4.15 32.34
C TRP A 237 2.20 4.03 33.86
N ASN A 238 2.23 2.80 34.35
CA ASN A 238 2.24 2.44 35.75
C ASN A 238 3.39 1.43 36.01
N ALA A 239 3.62 1.03 37.26
CA ALA A 239 4.71 0.11 37.62
C ALA A 239 4.64 -1.22 36.81
N LYS A 240 3.44 -1.81 36.68
CA LYS A 240 3.22 -3.04 35.90
C LYS A 240 3.53 -2.85 34.42
N ARG A 241 3.11 -1.71 33.85
CA ARG A 241 3.38 -1.40 32.43
C ARG A 241 4.88 -1.18 32.18
N LYS A 242 5.56 -0.47 33.09
CA LYS A 242 7.01 -0.25 33.02
C LYS A 242 7.80 -1.55 33.11
N ALA A 243 7.37 -2.50 33.93
CA ALA A 243 7.99 -3.83 34.03
C ALA A 243 7.82 -4.64 32.73
N LEU A 244 6.66 -4.51 32.04
CA LEU A 244 6.41 -5.19 30.77
C LEU A 244 7.23 -4.59 29.61
N LEU A 245 7.62 -3.31 29.69
CA LEU A 245 8.35 -2.60 28.64
C LEU A 245 9.89 -2.70 28.78
N LYS A 246 10.38 -3.28 29.87
CA LYS A 246 11.80 -3.60 30.11
C LYS A 246 12.14 -5.00 29.63
#